data_023679193d8ebe6f72d8e076f1ecb18c
#
_entry.id   023679193d8ebe6f72d8e076f1ecb18c
#
_cell.length_a   1.000
_cell.length_b   1.000
_cell.length_c   1.000
_cell.angle_alpha   90.00
_cell.angle_beta   90.00
_cell.angle_gamma   90.00
#
_symmetry.space_group_name_H-M   'P 1'
#
loop_
_entity.id
_entity.type
_entity.pdbx_description
1 polymer ?
#
loop_
_entity_poly.entity_id
_entity_poly.type
_entity_poly.pdbx_seq_one_letter_code
_entity_poly.pdbx_strand_id
1 'polypeptide(L)'
;MEKLIKTLASLKFTITLFSLSMFLVLAGTLAQMDAGIWTVVDEIFRSYLTKIEFKLFFPRSWDIGFLSKAYIYMPGGFLIGAGLFINLSSAYLVRFKLVKNKKHLVIGAIFTVISLLFTLAIVKGYFHEEVSSTVGAAYMRVVYRLAQGLLPSIFMYVACWFLYGQKKAAVVLIHFSVFLLLIAELVTKLDAVESTMVIPE
;
A
#
# COMPACT_ATOMS: atom_id res chain seq x y z
N MET A 1 26.87 1.92 10.11
CA MET A 1 25.40 2.00 10.16
C MET A 1 24.85 3.24 9.44
N GLU A 2 25.34 4.44 9.71
CA GLU A 2 24.81 5.68 9.11
C GLU A 2 24.88 5.72 7.58
N LYS A 3 25.97 5.26 6.96
CA LYS A 3 26.10 5.14 5.51
C LYS A 3 25.04 4.22 4.89
N LEU A 4 24.78 3.07 5.52
CA LEU A 4 23.79 2.10 5.05
C LEU A 4 22.37 2.71 5.04
N ILE A 5 21.98 3.35 6.16
CA ILE A 5 20.66 4.00 6.28
C ILE A 5 20.49 5.10 5.23
N LYS A 6 21.53 5.92 4.97
CA LYS A 6 21.50 6.95 3.92
C LYS A 6 21.36 6.35 2.51
N THR A 7 22.01 5.22 2.25
CA THR A 7 21.88 4.51 0.96
C THR A 7 20.46 3.94 0.80
N LEU A 8 19.93 3.30 1.83
CA LEU A 8 18.55 2.78 1.83
C LEU A 8 17.51 3.91 1.70
N ALA A 9 17.75 5.09 2.30
CA ALA A 9 16.89 6.27 2.18
C ALA A 9 17.09 7.05 0.86
N SER A 10 17.88 6.53 -0.09
CA SER A 10 18.20 7.25 -1.32
C SER A 10 17.04 7.22 -2.32
N LEU A 11 16.88 8.33 -3.05
CA LEU A 11 15.90 8.44 -4.14
C LEU A 11 16.19 7.43 -5.26
N LYS A 12 17.47 7.14 -5.53
CA LYS A 12 17.86 6.15 -6.55
C LYS A 12 17.29 4.77 -6.20
N PHE A 13 17.43 4.35 -4.95
CA PHE A 13 16.89 3.08 -4.49
C PHE A 13 15.36 3.03 -4.60
N THR A 14 14.67 4.11 -4.23
CA THR A 14 13.22 4.26 -4.40
C THR A 14 12.80 4.09 -5.86
N ILE A 15 13.47 4.81 -6.79
CA ILE A 15 13.16 4.74 -8.23
C ILE A 15 13.37 3.31 -8.76
N THR A 16 14.45 2.64 -8.37
CA THR A 16 14.70 1.25 -8.77
C THR A 16 13.57 0.31 -8.33
N LEU A 17 13.15 0.42 -7.06
CA LEU A 17 12.06 -0.40 -6.55
C LEU A 17 10.73 -0.12 -7.25
N PHE A 18 10.41 1.15 -7.52
CA PHE A 18 9.21 1.52 -8.28
C PHE A 18 9.27 1.02 -9.72
N SER A 19 10.41 1.10 -10.38
CA SER A 19 10.56 0.58 -11.75
C SER A 19 10.34 -0.94 -11.80
N LEU A 20 10.89 -1.68 -10.81
CA LEU A 20 10.64 -3.11 -10.68
C LEU A 20 9.17 -3.40 -10.39
N SER A 21 8.54 -2.60 -9.52
CA SER A 21 7.11 -2.72 -9.20
C SER A 21 6.23 -2.48 -10.43
N MET A 22 6.50 -1.46 -11.23
CA MET A 22 5.76 -1.19 -12.47
C MET A 22 5.88 -2.33 -13.47
N PHE A 23 7.09 -2.88 -13.64
CA PHE A 23 7.30 -4.03 -14.51
C PHE A 23 6.56 -5.27 -14.00
N LEU A 24 6.59 -5.50 -12.68
CA LEU A 24 5.88 -6.61 -12.05
C LEU A 24 4.37 -6.50 -12.25
N VAL A 25 3.80 -5.29 -12.07
CA VAL A 25 2.37 -5.05 -12.28
C VAL A 25 1.99 -5.29 -13.74
N LEU A 26 2.79 -4.81 -14.69
CA LEU A 26 2.56 -5.05 -16.11
C LEU A 26 2.57 -6.56 -16.43
N ALA A 27 3.60 -7.28 -15.98
CA ALA A 27 3.72 -8.71 -16.20
C ALA A 27 2.57 -9.49 -15.53
N GLY A 28 2.23 -9.14 -14.29
CA GLY A 28 1.11 -9.74 -13.56
C GLY A 28 -0.24 -9.48 -14.23
N THR A 29 -0.47 -8.28 -14.74
CA THR A 29 -1.70 -7.96 -15.47
C THR A 29 -1.85 -8.79 -16.75
N LEU A 30 -0.76 -8.98 -17.48
CA LEU A 30 -0.77 -9.83 -18.68
C LEU A 30 -0.95 -11.31 -18.30
N ALA A 31 -0.31 -11.76 -17.24
CA ALA A 31 -0.41 -13.16 -16.78
C ALA A 31 -1.83 -13.54 -16.33
N GLN A 32 -2.64 -12.60 -15.84
CA GLN A 32 -4.03 -12.85 -15.45
C GLN A 32 -4.90 -13.36 -16.61
N MET A 33 -4.56 -13.03 -17.85
CA MET A 33 -5.28 -13.52 -19.03
C MET A 33 -5.14 -15.04 -19.25
N ASP A 34 -4.05 -15.62 -18.73
CA ASP A 34 -3.74 -17.03 -18.91
C ASP A 34 -3.94 -17.86 -17.63
N ALA A 35 -3.48 -17.35 -16.48
CA ALA A 35 -3.44 -18.09 -15.23
C ALA A 35 -4.57 -17.76 -14.24
N GLY A 36 -5.37 -16.73 -14.55
CA GLY A 36 -6.40 -16.24 -13.63
C GLY A 36 -5.81 -15.36 -12.51
N ILE A 37 -6.71 -14.61 -11.85
CA ILE A 37 -6.32 -13.55 -10.90
C ILE A 37 -5.66 -14.11 -9.63
N TRP A 38 -6.19 -15.18 -9.07
CA TRP A 38 -5.71 -15.75 -7.81
C TRP A 38 -4.33 -16.36 -7.93
N THR A 39 -4.07 -17.13 -8.99
CA THR A 39 -2.75 -17.67 -9.27
C THR A 39 -1.70 -16.59 -9.44
N VAL A 40 -2.03 -15.53 -10.15
CA VAL A 40 -1.12 -14.39 -10.36
C VAL A 40 -0.84 -13.65 -9.05
N VAL A 41 -1.87 -13.47 -8.22
CA VAL A 41 -1.70 -12.82 -6.91
C VAL A 41 -0.71 -13.62 -6.05
N ASP A 42 -0.83 -14.93 -6.00
CA ASP A 42 0.03 -15.77 -5.16
C ASP A 42 1.43 -15.95 -5.74
N GLU A 43 1.54 -16.23 -7.05
CA GLU A 43 2.83 -16.56 -7.67
C GLU A 43 3.66 -15.33 -8.02
N ILE A 44 3.05 -14.18 -8.31
CA ILE A 44 3.73 -12.96 -8.74
C ILE A 44 3.76 -11.92 -7.64
N PHE A 45 2.59 -11.52 -7.11
CA PHE A 45 2.50 -10.40 -6.17
C PHE A 45 2.84 -10.79 -4.74
N ARG A 46 2.41 -11.97 -4.26
CA ARG A 46 2.66 -12.45 -2.91
C ARG A 46 3.86 -13.37 -2.78
N SER A 47 4.71 -13.44 -3.80
CA SER A 47 5.94 -14.24 -3.80
C SER A 47 7.18 -13.41 -3.45
N TYR A 48 8.23 -14.08 -3.00
CA TYR A 48 9.56 -13.48 -2.81
C TYR A 48 10.32 -13.36 -4.13
N LEU A 49 10.26 -14.43 -4.94
CA LEU A 49 10.85 -14.50 -6.27
C LEU A 49 9.79 -15.04 -7.21
N THR A 50 9.64 -14.41 -8.35
CA THR A 50 8.72 -14.84 -9.39
C THR A 50 9.42 -15.13 -10.69
N LYS A 51 8.87 -16.08 -11.42
CA LYS A 51 9.29 -16.46 -12.77
C LYS A 51 8.37 -15.78 -13.76
N ILE A 52 8.92 -14.91 -14.60
CA ILE A 52 8.16 -14.22 -15.65
C ILE A 52 8.56 -14.79 -17.00
N GLU A 53 7.61 -15.35 -17.72
CA GLU A 53 7.82 -15.92 -19.03
C GLU A 53 7.73 -14.83 -20.10
N PHE A 54 8.68 -14.83 -21.04
CA PHE A 54 8.68 -13.85 -22.12
C PHE A 54 7.46 -13.94 -23.02
N LYS A 55 6.86 -15.13 -23.11
CA LYS A 55 5.63 -15.37 -23.88
C LYS A 55 4.47 -14.43 -23.49
N LEU A 56 4.43 -13.96 -22.22
CA LEU A 56 3.40 -13.04 -21.73
C LEU A 56 3.34 -11.70 -22.49
N PHE A 57 4.46 -11.27 -23.06
CA PHE A 57 4.58 -9.99 -23.73
C PHE A 57 4.25 -10.05 -25.23
N PHE A 58 3.94 -11.23 -25.76
CA PHE A 58 3.68 -11.44 -27.18
C PHE A 58 2.24 -11.95 -27.41
N PRO A 59 1.62 -11.59 -28.54
CA PRO A 59 0.33 -12.15 -28.91
C PRO A 59 0.35 -13.66 -28.97
N ARG A 60 -0.71 -14.34 -28.52
CA ARG A 60 -0.83 -15.81 -28.50
C ARG A 60 -0.68 -16.46 -29.89
N SER A 61 -1.01 -15.72 -30.96
CA SER A 61 -0.92 -16.17 -32.35
C SER A 61 0.52 -16.19 -32.91
N TRP A 62 1.46 -15.57 -32.21
CA TRP A 62 2.84 -15.49 -32.66
C TRP A 62 3.62 -16.72 -32.22
N ASP A 63 4.23 -17.41 -33.19
CA ASP A 63 5.23 -18.43 -32.88
C ASP A 63 6.58 -17.73 -32.69
N ILE A 64 6.95 -17.55 -31.41
CA ILE A 64 8.19 -16.89 -31.02
C ILE A 64 9.37 -17.88 -30.84
N GLY A 65 9.18 -19.14 -31.30
CA GLY A 65 10.22 -20.15 -31.30
C GLY A 65 10.83 -20.36 -29.88
N PHE A 66 12.17 -20.20 -29.77
CA PHE A 66 12.85 -20.44 -28.46
C PHE A 66 12.46 -19.47 -27.35
N LEU A 67 12.02 -18.25 -27.67
CA LEU A 67 11.55 -17.27 -26.71
C LEU A 67 10.28 -17.72 -25.95
N SER A 68 9.53 -18.66 -26.51
CA SER A 68 8.34 -19.22 -25.84
C SER A 68 8.68 -19.96 -24.55
N LYS A 69 9.93 -20.47 -24.44
CA LYS A 69 10.46 -21.18 -23.25
C LYS A 69 11.37 -20.30 -22.40
N ALA A 70 11.67 -19.10 -22.86
CA ALA A 70 12.54 -18.16 -22.13
C ALA A 70 11.78 -17.54 -20.96
N TYR A 71 12.45 -17.39 -19.84
CA TYR A 71 11.92 -16.76 -18.64
C TYR A 71 13.00 -15.99 -17.90
N ILE A 72 12.58 -15.07 -17.06
CA ILE A 72 13.45 -14.32 -16.16
C ILE A 72 12.97 -14.46 -14.72
N TYR A 73 13.90 -14.66 -13.80
CA TYR A 73 13.61 -14.55 -12.37
C TYR A 73 13.76 -13.11 -11.94
N MET A 74 12.77 -12.60 -11.20
CA MET A 74 12.83 -11.28 -10.63
C MET A 74 12.25 -11.26 -9.20
N PRO A 75 12.55 -10.22 -8.42
CA PRO A 75 11.92 -10.03 -7.13
C PRO A 75 10.40 -9.99 -7.27
N GLY A 76 9.70 -10.82 -6.52
CA GLY A 76 8.23 -10.78 -6.43
C GLY A 76 7.74 -9.59 -5.62
N GLY A 77 6.43 -9.39 -5.62
CA GLY A 77 5.82 -8.22 -4.99
C GLY A 77 6.10 -8.12 -3.49
N PHE A 78 6.20 -9.25 -2.79
CA PHE A 78 6.52 -9.26 -1.37
C PHE A 78 7.93 -8.74 -1.08
N LEU A 79 8.93 -9.15 -1.88
CA LEU A 79 10.30 -8.68 -1.71
C LEU A 79 10.45 -7.21 -2.07
N ILE A 80 9.78 -6.76 -3.14
CA ILE A 80 9.73 -5.33 -3.54
C ILE A 80 9.04 -4.51 -2.45
N GLY A 81 7.91 -4.98 -1.93
CA GLY A 81 7.17 -4.33 -0.84
C GLY A 81 8.00 -4.19 0.43
N ALA A 82 8.73 -5.24 0.83
CA ALA A 82 9.67 -5.19 1.95
C ALA A 82 10.80 -4.17 1.69
N GLY A 83 11.33 -4.12 0.48
CA GLY A 83 12.32 -3.13 0.07
C GLY A 83 11.78 -1.70 0.18
N LEU A 84 10.56 -1.45 -0.28
CA LEU A 84 9.88 -0.15 -0.17
C LEU A 84 9.62 0.22 1.30
N PHE A 85 9.20 -0.72 2.13
CA PHE A 85 9.01 -0.50 3.56
C PHE A 85 10.31 -0.09 4.26
N ILE A 86 11.41 -0.79 3.98
CA ILE A 86 12.74 -0.47 4.52
C ILE A 86 13.23 0.89 4.01
N ASN A 87 13.04 1.18 2.72
CA ASN A 87 13.40 2.46 2.12
C ASN A 87 12.64 3.61 2.79
N LEU A 88 11.33 3.47 2.94
CA LEU A 88 10.47 4.48 3.54
C LEU A 88 10.79 4.70 5.02
N SER A 89 10.99 3.63 5.79
CA SER A 89 11.42 3.69 7.19
C SER A 89 12.76 4.41 7.35
N SER A 90 13.72 4.09 6.48
CA SER A 90 15.03 4.75 6.45
C SER A 90 14.90 6.24 6.11
N ALA A 91 14.01 6.60 5.17
CA ALA A 91 13.75 7.99 4.80
C ALA A 91 13.13 8.78 5.97
N TYR A 92 12.23 8.17 6.75
CA TYR A 92 11.68 8.78 7.97
C TYR A 92 12.79 9.09 8.98
N LEU A 93 13.66 8.14 9.27
CA LEU A 93 14.74 8.30 10.23
C LEU A 93 15.73 9.42 9.83
N VAL A 94 15.98 9.57 8.53
CA VAL A 94 16.98 10.55 8.04
C VAL A 94 16.38 11.93 7.79
N ARG A 95 15.17 12.01 7.23
CA ARG A 95 14.63 13.28 6.67
C ARG A 95 13.62 13.97 7.55
N PHE A 96 12.83 13.22 8.33
CA PHE A 96 11.75 13.79 9.12
C PHE A 96 12.15 13.91 10.59
N LYS A 97 12.55 15.12 10.98
CA LYS A 97 12.87 15.45 12.37
C LYS A 97 11.68 16.14 13.00
N LEU A 98 11.34 15.74 14.21
CA LEU A 98 10.31 16.38 15.04
C LEU A 98 10.71 17.83 15.38
N VAL A 99 9.70 18.67 15.52
CA VAL A 99 9.87 20.05 16.00
C VAL A 99 10.38 20.04 17.45
N LYS A 100 11.34 20.92 17.75
CA LYS A 100 11.96 20.99 19.11
C LYS A 100 11.04 21.60 20.18
N ASN A 101 9.96 22.29 19.77
CA ASN A 101 9.06 22.96 20.70
C ASN A 101 8.16 21.95 21.43
N LYS A 102 8.35 21.83 22.75
CA LYS A 102 7.60 20.91 23.61
C LYS A 102 6.07 21.10 23.53
N LYS A 103 5.59 22.36 23.44
CA LYS A 103 4.15 22.64 23.32
C LYS A 103 3.59 22.07 22.01
N HIS A 104 4.29 22.23 20.89
CA HIS A 104 3.90 21.66 19.61
C HIS A 104 3.90 20.15 19.63
N LEU A 105 4.88 19.52 20.28
CA LEU A 105 4.93 18.06 20.44
C LEU A 105 3.73 17.52 21.21
N VAL A 106 3.37 18.18 22.33
CA VAL A 106 2.22 17.76 23.13
C VAL A 106 0.91 17.92 22.33
N ILE A 107 0.70 19.07 21.67
CA ILE A 107 -0.49 19.31 20.85
C ILE A 107 -0.56 18.28 19.72
N GLY A 108 0.54 18.04 19.00
CA GLY A 108 0.60 17.05 17.93
C GLY A 108 0.30 15.64 18.43
N ALA A 109 0.82 15.26 19.59
CA ALA A 109 0.53 13.95 20.20
C ALA A 109 -0.97 13.80 20.54
N ILE A 110 -1.60 14.86 21.09
CA ILE A 110 -3.04 14.87 21.41
C ILE A 110 -3.85 14.65 20.13
N PHE A 111 -3.56 15.38 19.05
CA PHE A 111 -4.27 15.22 17.77
C PHE A 111 -4.05 13.83 17.16
N THR A 112 -2.86 13.24 17.31
CA THR A 112 -2.58 11.86 16.88
C THR A 112 -3.46 10.87 17.64
N VAL A 113 -3.55 10.99 18.97
CA VAL A 113 -4.40 10.12 19.79
C VAL A 113 -5.88 10.27 19.41
N ILE A 114 -6.36 11.50 19.22
CA ILE A 114 -7.74 11.75 18.77
C ILE A 114 -8.00 11.07 17.42
N SER A 115 -7.10 11.25 16.44
CA SER A 115 -7.22 10.60 15.13
C SER A 115 -7.31 9.08 15.25
N LEU A 116 -6.44 8.46 16.06
CA LEU A 116 -6.44 7.01 16.29
C LEU A 116 -7.73 6.53 16.96
N LEU A 117 -8.23 7.26 17.96
CA LEU A 117 -9.48 6.91 18.64
C LEU A 117 -10.68 6.99 17.67
N PHE A 118 -10.75 8.02 16.83
CA PHE A 118 -11.78 8.10 15.77
C PHE A 118 -11.67 6.94 14.78
N THR A 119 -10.46 6.62 14.34
CA THR A 119 -10.24 5.48 13.43
C THR A 119 -10.70 4.17 14.06
N LEU A 120 -10.35 3.91 15.32
CA LEU A 120 -10.78 2.72 16.04
C LEU A 120 -12.31 2.67 16.24
N ALA A 121 -12.94 3.81 16.53
CA ALA A 121 -14.39 3.89 16.66
C ALA A 121 -15.11 3.57 15.33
N ILE A 122 -14.56 4.05 14.20
CA ILE A 122 -15.09 3.75 12.86
C ILE A 122 -14.92 2.26 12.54
N VAL A 123 -13.74 1.69 12.79
CA VAL A 123 -13.45 0.26 12.52
C VAL A 123 -14.33 -0.65 13.38
N LYS A 124 -14.59 -0.29 14.65
CA LYS A 124 -15.50 -1.03 15.53
C LYS A 124 -16.98 -0.85 15.18
N GLY A 125 -17.31 -0.03 14.19
CA GLY A 125 -18.68 0.16 13.74
C GLY A 125 -19.57 1.06 14.61
N TYR A 126 -19.01 1.85 15.54
CA TYR A 126 -19.80 2.78 16.37
C TYR A 126 -20.58 3.81 15.56
N PHE A 127 -20.15 4.09 14.33
CA PHE A 127 -20.82 5.00 13.39
C PHE A 127 -21.46 4.22 12.23
N HIS A 128 -21.86 2.98 12.48
CA HIS A 128 -22.52 2.16 11.47
C HIS A 128 -24.02 2.49 11.47
N GLU A 129 -24.48 3.18 10.44
CA GLU A 129 -25.90 3.41 10.21
C GLU A 129 -26.46 2.34 9.28
N GLU A 130 -27.56 1.69 9.67
CA GLU A 130 -28.32 0.81 8.78
C GLU A 130 -29.08 1.69 7.77
N VAL A 131 -28.51 1.84 6.59
CA VAL A 131 -29.12 2.59 5.50
C VAL A 131 -30.02 1.64 4.68
N SER A 132 -31.27 2.03 4.49
CA SER A 132 -32.27 1.32 3.69
C SER A 132 -31.77 0.88 2.30
N SER A 133 -32.27 -0.21 1.76
CA SER A 133 -31.84 -0.88 0.54
C SER A 133 -32.21 -0.20 -0.79
N THR A 134 -32.67 1.05 -0.76
CA THR A 134 -33.00 1.82 -1.97
C THR A 134 -31.75 2.32 -2.71
N VAL A 135 -31.82 2.54 -4.02
CA VAL A 135 -30.70 3.00 -4.85
C VAL A 135 -30.10 4.32 -4.33
N GLY A 136 -30.92 5.26 -3.87
CA GLY A 136 -30.45 6.49 -3.24
C GLY A 136 -29.67 6.24 -1.95
N ALA A 137 -30.05 5.23 -1.18
CA ALA A 137 -29.37 4.84 0.04
C ALA A 137 -27.96 4.23 -0.22
N ALA A 138 -27.76 3.55 -1.34
CA ALA A 138 -26.45 3.03 -1.70
C ALA A 138 -25.45 4.17 -1.96
N TYR A 139 -25.87 5.22 -2.67
CA TYR A 139 -25.04 6.41 -2.91
C TYR A 139 -24.70 7.13 -1.58
N MET A 140 -25.70 7.35 -0.73
CA MET A 140 -25.51 8.00 0.57
C MET A 140 -24.57 7.21 1.49
N ARG A 141 -24.59 5.88 1.43
CA ARG A 141 -23.62 5.04 2.16
C ARG A 141 -22.19 5.33 1.75
N VAL A 142 -21.91 5.45 0.45
CA VAL A 142 -20.56 5.77 -0.04
C VAL A 142 -20.10 7.14 0.46
N VAL A 143 -20.97 8.18 0.33
CA VAL A 143 -20.67 9.53 0.82
C VAL A 143 -20.43 9.53 2.32
N TYR A 144 -21.25 8.83 3.09
CA TYR A 144 -21.10 8.71 4.54
C TYR A 144 -19.78 8.04 4.95
N ARG A 145 -19.39 6.95 4.28
CA ARG A 145 -18.11 6.27 4.51
C ARG A 145 -16.91 7.17 4.17
N LEU A 146 -16.99 7.91 3.08
CA LEU A 146 -15.96 8.90 2.75
C LEU A 146 -15.87 10.00 3.79
N ALA A 147 -17.02 10.52 4.27
CA ALA A 147 -17.06 11.53 5.32
C ALA A 147 -16.49 11.03 6.66
N GLN A 148 -16.77 9.78 7.02
CA GLN A 148 -16.16 9.15 8.21
C GLN A 148 -14.62 9.12 8.12
N GLY A 149 -14.05 8.83 6.95
CA GLY A 149 -12.60 8.82 6.76
C GLY A 149 -11.97 10.21 6.79
N LEU A 150 -12.70 11.27 6.45
CA LEU A 150 -12.21 12.65 6.44
C LEU A 150 -11.82 13.16 7.84
N LEU A 151 -12.64 12.90 8.86
CA LEU A 151 -12.40 13.38 10.23
C LEU A 151 -11.04 12.91 10.79
N PRO A 152 -10.74 11.61 10.87
CA PRO A 152 -9.44 11.17 11.37
C PRO A 152 -8.28 11.66 10.50
N SER A 153 -8.49 11.80 9.17
CA SER A 153 -7.47 12.32 8.25
C SER A 153 -7.15 13.78 8.53
N ILE A 154 -8.15 14.62 8.81
CA ILE A 154 -7.94 16.02 9.18
C ILE A 154 -7.17 16.11 10.51
N PHE A 155 -7.58 15.36 11.53
CA PHE A 155 -6.86 15.34 12.81
C PHE A 155 -5.41 14.85 12.63
N MET A 156 -5.17 13.85 11.81
CA MET A 156 -3.82 13.37 11.51
C MET A 156 -3.00 14.43 10.75
N TYR A 157 -3.60 15.17 9.82
CA TYR A 157 -2.91 16.25 9.13
C TYR A 157 -2.50 17.38 10.10
N VAL A 158 -3.41 17.78 11.01
CA VAL A 158 -3.13 18.77 12.04
C VAL A 158 -2.03 18.27 12.98
N ALA A 159 -2.06 16.99 13.36
CA ALA A 159 -1.00 16.35 14.13
C ALA A 159 0.36 16.46 13.43
N CYS A 160 0.43 16.11 12.15
CA CYS A 160 1.65 16.23 11.35
C CYS A 160 2.13 17.68 11.26
N TRP A 161 1.23 18.65 11.17
CA TRP A 161 1.57 20.07 11.18
C TRP A 161 2.29 20.48 12.46
N PHE A 162 1.76 20.11 13.62
CA PHE A 162 2.39 20.41 14.90
C PHE A 162 3.68 19.63 15.14
N LEU A 163 3.74 18.36 14.72
CA LEU A 163 4.90 17.49 14.96
C LEU A 163 6.10 17.79 14.04
N TYR A 164 5.84 18.11 12.76
CA TYR A 164 6.89 18.24 11.73
C TYR A 164 6.97 19.63 11.10
N GLY A 165 6.00 20.51 11.40
CA GLY A 165 5.87 21.85 10.85
C GLY A 165 5.09 21.88 9.54
N GLN A 166 4.46 23.03 9.27
CA GLN A 166 3.51 23.26 8.17
C GLN A 166 4.04 22.80 6.80
N LYS A 167 5.28 23.15 6.46
CA LYS A 167 5.88 22.85 5.15
C LYS A 167 6.08 21.35 4.90
N LYS A 168 6.14 20.53 5.94
CA LYS A 168 6.41 19.09 5.85
C LYS A 168 5.17 18.23 6.13
N ALA A 169 4.12 18.79 6.72
CA ALA A 169 2.96 18.05 7.19
C ALA A 169 2.33 17.16 6.10
N ALA A 170 2.04 17.73 4.93
CA ALA A 170 1.44 16.98 3.82
C ALA A 170 2.35 15.84 3.32
N VAL A 171 3.64 16.12 3.18
CA VAL A 171 4.61 15.10 2.70
C VAL A 171 4.74 13.97 3.70
N VAL A 172 4.81 14.28 5.01
CA VAL A 172 4.85 13.27 6.06
C VAL A 172 3.58 12.43 6.06
N LEU A 173 2.41 13.06 5.93
CA LEU A 173 1.12 12.36 5.89
C LEU A 173 1.01 11.39 4.70
N ILE A 174 1.41 11.83 3.50
CA ILE A 174 1.41 10.98 2.29
C ILE A 174 2.32 9.76 2.50
N HIS A 175 3.54 9.98 2.97
CA HIS A 175 4.46 8.87 3.23
C HIS A 175 3.94 7.92 4.32
N PHE A 176 3.33 8.46 5.37
CA PHE A 176 2.71 7.66 6.43
C PHE A 176 1.54 6.82 5.89
N SER A 177 0.74 7.35 4.98
CA SER A 177 -0.34 6.60 4.33
C SER A 177 0.20 5.42 3.51
N VAL A 178 1.27 5.63 2.75
CA VAL A 178 1.93 4.54 2.00
C VAL A 178 2.50 3.48 2.95
N PHE A 179 3.09 3.91 4.07
CA PHE A 179 3.60 2.99 5.09
C PHE A 179 2.49 2.12 5.69
N LEU A 180 1.33 2.71 6.00
CA LEU A 180 0.16 1.97 6.48
C LEU A 180 -0.38 0.98 5.44
N LEU A 181 -0.40 1.37 4.14
CA LEU A 181 -0.81 0.46 3.06
C LEU A 181 0.10 -0.77 2.96
N LEU A 182 1.41 -0.58 3.08
CA LEU A 182 2.37 -1.70 3.06
C LEU A 182 2.18 -2.64 4.26
N ILE A 183 1.89 -2.09 5.45
CA ILE A 183 1.56 -2.90 6.63
C ILE A 183 0.23 -3.63 6.43
N ALA A 184 -0.79 -2.95 5.91
CA ALA A 184 -2.10 -3.54 5.67
C ALA A 184 -2.01 -4.75 4.72
N GLU A 185 -1.25 -4.63 3.63
CA GLU A 185 -1.02 -5.76 2.70
C GLU A 185 -0.30 -6.93 3.38
N LEU A 186 0.69 -6.64 4.23
CA LEU A 186 1.38 -7.69 4.99
C LEU A 186 0.41 -8.41 5.94
N VAL A 187 -0.41 -7.67 6.68
CA VAL A 187 -1.40 -8.23 7.61
C VAL A 187 -2.44 -9.06 6.84
N THR A 188 -2.95 -8.54 5.72
CA THR A 188 -3.89 -9.26 4.87
C THR A 188 -3.31 -10.60 4.38
N LYS A 189 -2.05 -10.61 3.97
CA LYS A 189 -1.40 -11.87 3.57
C LYS A 189 -1.31 -12.89 4.70
N LEU A 190 -1.06 -12.44 5.92
CA LEU A 190 -0.84 -13.33 7.08
C LEU A 190 -2.14 -13.87 7.67
N ASP A 191 -3.25 -13.13 7.56
CA ASP A 191 -4.47 -13.36 8.33
C ASP A 191 -5.71 -13.63 7.45
N ALA A 192 -5.68 -13.28 6.15
CA ALA A 192 -6.81 -13.51 5.26
C ALA A 192 -6.89 -14.99 4.83
N VAL A 193 -8.06 -15.57 5.04
CA VAL A 193 -8.42 -16.90 4.49
C VAL A 193 -9.29 -16.68 3.25
N GLU A 194 -8.76 -17.03 2.09
CA GLU A 194 -9.48 -16.96 0.83
C GLU A 194 -10.16 -18.30 0.55
N SER A 195 -11.46 -18.30 0.24
CA SER A 195 -12.22 -19.48 -0.14
C SER A 195 -12.98 -19.24 -1.45
N THR A 196 -13.00 -20.25 -2.32
CA THR A 196 -13.80 -20.24 -3.55
C THR A 196 -15.13 -20.96 -3.29
N MET A 197 -16.25 -20.31 -3.62
CA MET A 197 -17.56 -20.95 -3.60
C MET A 197 -17.84 -21.52 -5.00
N VAL A 198 -18.01 -22.84 -5.10
CA VAL A 198 -18.50 -23.49 -6.31
C VAL A 198 -20.01 -23.50 -6.21
N ILE A 199 -20.70 -22.81 -7.12
CA ILE A 199 -22.15 -22.88 -7.26
C ILE A 199 -22.42 -24.00 -8.28
N PRO A 200 -23.02 -25.14 -7.87
CA PRO A 200 -23.44 -26.18 -8.82
C PRO A 200 -24.57 -25.60 -9.67
N GLU A 201 -24.49 -25.85 -10.99
CA GLU A 201 -25.54 -25.55 -11.96
C GLU A 201 -26.77 -26.42 -11.77
#